data_958399fa2c5b737240e1bf6390a8f247
#
_entry.id   958399fa2c5b737240e1bf6390a8f247
#
_cell.length_a   1.000
_cell.length_b   1.000
_cell.length_c   1.000
_cell.angle_alpha   90.00
_cell.angle_beta   90.00
_cell.angle_gamma   90.00
#
_symmetry.space_group_name_H-M   'P 1'
#
loop_
_entity.id
_entity.type
_entity.pdbx_description
1 polymer ?
#
loop_
_entity_poly.entity_id
_entity_poly.type
_entity_poly.pdbx_seq_one_letter_code
_entity_poly.pdbx_strand_id
1 'polypeptide(L)'
;MTRMSPQTKQWHRVSWVLTGAICLAPGHTALAQPVYKVTDTDGNVTFTDTPPLSSDSIVEEHSVHAPNSAKPTVTTRTPTASVEVEVPTRYDTRIVTPAENATIPMGPGNFAVQAAFSPRLASNETLQLLLDGEPVGAPQRTASWQLTNVYRGEHRLRVVRLDESGAQLDASAASTVFVMRPIVNR
;
A
#
# COMPACT_ATOMS: atom_id res chain seq x y z
N MET A 1 -23.72 -66.83 16.57
CA MET A 1 -24.55 -65.67 16.99
C MET A 1 -23.82 -64.94 18.10
N THR A 2 -23.06 -63.92 17.78
CA THR A 2 -22.31 -63.12 18.78
C THR A 2 -22.61 -61.65 18.47
N ARG A 3 -23.41 -61.04 19.33
CA ARG A 3 -23.78 -59.61 19.28
C ARG A 3 -22.62 -58.77 19.74
N MET A 4 -22.09 -57.91 18.90
CA MET A 4 -21.18 -56.83 19.25
C MET A 4 -21.98 -55.57 19.59
N SER A 5 -21.82 -55.06 20.82
CA SER A 5 -22.37 -53.80 21.30
C SER A 5 -21.52 -52.63 20.83
N PRO A 6 -22.12 -51.47 20.48
CA PRO A 6 -21.33 -50.28 20.16
C PRO A 6 -20.91 -49.56 21.45
N GLN A 7 -19.63 -49.29 21.59
CA GLN A 7 -19.01 -48.45 22.63
C GLN A 7 -19.31 -46.98 22.34
N THR A 8 -20.11 -46.37 23.18
CA THR A 8 -20.34 -44.92 23.18
C THR A 8 -19.18 -44.21 23.89
N LYS A 9 -18.39 -43.46 23.15
CA LYS A 9 -17.28 -42.65 23.68
C LYS A 9 -17.84 -41.37 24.32
N GLN A 10 -17.92 -41.34 25.63
CA GLN A 10 -18.29 -40.15 26.43
C GLN A 10 -17.18 -39.12 26.34
N TRP A 11 -17.49 -37.93 25.82
CA TRP A 11 -16.63 -36.77 25.85
C TRP A 11 -16.89 -35.98 27.13
N HIS A 12 -15.93 -35.98 28.04
CA HIS A 12 -15.95 -35.15 29.24
C HIS A 12 -15.74 -33.68 28.83
N ARG A 13 -16.79 -32.89 29.04
CA ARG A 13 -16.72 -31.44 28.99
C ARG A 13 -15.96 -30.94 30.20
N VAL A 14 -14.70 -30.56 30.03
CA VAL A 14 -13.95 -29.80 31.05
C VAL A 14 -14.37 -28.34 30.93
N SER A 15 -15.20 -27.91 31.88
CA SER A 15 -15.61 -26.52 32.04
C SER A 15 -14.46 -25.76 32.73
N TRP A 16 -13.73 -24.95 31.99
CA TRP A 16 -12.76 -24.03 32.53
C TRP A 16 -13.45 -22.71 32.87
N VAL A 17 -13.70 -22.50 34.18
CA VAL A 17 -14.12 -21.21 34.71
C VAL A 17 -12.86 -20.35 34.76
N LEU A 18 -12.74 -19.40 33.80
CA LEU A 18 -11.67 -18.40 33.82
C LEU A 18 -12.15 -17.20 34.64
N THR A 19 -11.68 -17.15 35.90
CA THR A 19 -11.84 -15.96 36.77
C THR A 19 -10.97 -14.84 36.22
N GLY A 20 -11.57 -13.87 35.55
CA GLY A 20 -10.89 -12.68 35.03
C GLY A 20 -10.55 -11.73 36.16
N ALA A 21 -9.26 -11.65 36.51
CA ALA A 21 -8.72 -10.54 37.30
C ALA A 21 -8.61 -9.29 36.43
N ILE A 22 -9.48 -8.29 36.65
CA ILE A 22 -9.38 -6.97 36.06
C ILE A 22 -8.22 -6.24 36.73
N CYS A 23 -7.04 -6.21 36.11
CA CYS A 23 -5.96 -5.30 36.48
C CYS A 23 -6.32 -3.89 35.96
N LEU A 24 -6.77 -3.01 36.86
CA LEU A 24 -6.78 -1.57 36.63
C LEU A 24 -5.31 -1.10 36.55
N ALA A 25 -4.78 -0.89 35.37
CA ALA A 25 -3.51 -0.21 35.17
C ALA A 25 -3.73 1.31 35.41
N PRO A 26 -2.93 1.99 36.26
CA PRO A 26 -3.00 3.43 36.40
C PRO A 26 -2.53 4.07 35.08
N GLY A 27 -3.38 4.93 34.51
CA GLY A 27 -3.06 5.70 33.30
C GLY A 27 -1.84 6.58 33.56
N HIS A 28 -0.76 6.31 32.85
CA HIS A 28 0.40 7.18 32.81
C HIS A 28 0.05 8.37 31.91
N THR A 29 -0.18 9.54 32.53
CA THR A 29 -0.23 10.80 31.79
C THR A 29 1.19 11.10 31.31
N ALA A 30 1.45 10.92 30.04
CA ALA A 30 2.68 11.40 29.43
C ALA A 30 2.67 12.93 29.45
N LEU A 31 3.47 13.53 30.32
CA LEU A 31 3.75 14.95 30.30
C LEU A 31 4.67 15.23 29.13
N ALA A 32 4.23 16.07 28.20
CA ALA A 32 5.10 16.55 27.11
C ALA A 32 6.26 17.32 27.74
N GLN A 33 7.50 16.91 27.44
CA GLN A 33 8.70 17.61 27.89
C GLN A 33 8.96 18.79 26.95
N PRO A 34 9.29 20.00 27.49
CA PRO A 34 9.67 21.13 26.68
C PRO A 34 11.02 20.87 25.99
N VAL A 35 11.14 21.25 24.73
CA VAL A 35 12.38 21.20 23.97
C VAL A 35 12.91 22.63 23.80
N TYR A 36 14.15 22.87 24.19
CA TYR A 36 14.80 24.15 24.08
C TYR A 36 15.69 24.21 22.84
N LYS A 37 15.51 25.24 22.03
CA LYS A 37 16.39 25.57 20.91
C LYS A 37 17.41 26.56 21.41
N VAL A 38 18.68 26.19 21.44
CA VAL A 38 19.81 27.00 21.85
C VAL A 38 20.60 27.42 20.62
N THR A 39 20.79 28.73 20.42
CA THR A 39 21.63 29.26 19.34
C THR A 39 22.88 29.86 19.98
N ASP A 40 24.04 29.31 19.62
CA ASP A 40 25.35 29.79 20.06
C ASP A 40 25.75 31.11 19.34
N THR A 41 26.70 31.85 19.90
CA THR A 41 27.25 33.09 19.32
C THR A 41 27.83 32.90 17.92
N ASP A 42 28.22 31.69 17.56
CA ASP A 42 28.71 31.31 16.23
C ASP A 42 27.57 30.92 15.24
N GLY A 43 26.32 31.01 15.69
CA GLY A 43 25.12 30.70 14.87
C GLY A 43 24.77 29.22 14.79
N ASN A 44 25.40 28.32 15.56
CA ASN A 44 25.04 26.92 15.62
C ASN A 44 23.76 26.71 16.44
N VAL A 45 22.87 25.90 15.94
CA VAL A 45 21.60 25.58 16.60
C VAL A 45 21.65 24.17 17.17
N THR A 46 21.40 24.04 18.49
CA THR A 46 21.30 22.77 19.19
C THR A 46 19.93 22.65 19.88
N PHE A 47 19.30 21.50 19.82
CA PHE A 47 18.06 21.22 20.55
C PHE A 47 18.37 20.35 21.77
N THR A 48 17.86 20.76 22.94
CA THR A 48 18.06 20.06 24.20
C THR A 48 16.77 20.02 25.02
N ASP A 49 16.59 18.98 25.82
CA ASP A 49 15.51 18.82 26.78
C ASP A 49 15.83 19.43 28.16
N THR A 50 17.06 19.94 28.34
CA THR A 50 17.52 20.55 29.59
C THR A 50 17.82 22.02 29.36
N PRO A 51 17.31 22.95 30.21
CA PRO A 51 17.60 24.37 30.08
C PRO A 51 19.10 24.64 30.27
N PRO A 52 19.78 25.40 29.36
CA PRO A 52 21.19 25.73 29.48
C PRO A 52 21.43 26.70 30.63
N LEU A 53 22.47 26.45 31.41
CA LEU A 53 22.90 27.27 32.55
C LEU A 53 23.76 28.49 32.17
N SER A 54 24.03 28.72 30.90
CA SER A 54 24.92 29.81 30.42
C SER A 54 24.12 31.00 29.90
N SER A 55 24.50 32.20 30.36
CA SER A 55 23.82 33.47 30.12
C SER A 55 24.02 34.07 28.74
N ASP A 56 24.82 33.48 27.85
CA ASP A 56 25.28 34.05 26.58
C ASP A 56 24.61 33.46 25.32
N SER A 57 23.57 32.66 25.47
CA SER A 57 22.87 32.07 24.35
C SER A 57 21.40 32.51 24.29
N ILE A 58 20.89 32.78 23.10
CA ILE A 58 19.47 33.08 22.89
C ILE A 58 18.70 31.75 23.00
N VAL A 59 17.86 31.62 24.03
CA VAL A 59 17.04 30.45 24.30
C VAL A 59 15.60 30.73 23.89
N GLU A 60 15.10 30.01 22.90
CA GLU A 60 13.66 29.96 22.56
C GLU A 60 13.05 28.68 23.09
N GLU A 61 12.07 28.80 23.99
CA GLU A 61 11.30 27.67 24.47
C GLU A 61 10.18 27.33 23.46
N HIS A 62 10.31 26.18 22.84
CA HIS A 62 9.25 25.64 21.99
C HIS A 62 8.40 24.63 22.77
N SER A 63 7.21 25.06 23.21
CA SER A 63 6.22 24.12 23.74
C SER A 63 5.60 23.34 22.59
N VAL A 64 5.93 22.04 22.52
CA VAL A 64 5.25 21.10 21.63
C VAL A 64 3.83 20.89 22.19
N HIS A 65 2.84 21.53 21.58
CA HIS A 65 1.46 21.25 21.92
C HIS A 65 1.15 19.80 21.57
N ALA A 66 0.59 19.07 22.54
CA ALA A 66 0.07 17.72 22.32
C ALA A 66 -0.90 17.73 21.13
N PRO A 67 -0.89 16.71 20.25
CA PRO A 67 -1.75 16.69 19.09
C PRO A 67 -3.22 16.63 19.51
N ASN A 68 -3.90 17.76 19.30
CA ASN A 68 -5.27 17.90 18.91
C ASN A 68 -6.37 17.15 19.69
N SER A 69 -6.86 17.80 20.77
CA SER A 69 -8.26 17.66 21.19
C SER A 69 -9.01 18.92 20.76
N ALA A 70 -9.30 19.10 19.49
CA ALA A 70 -10.12 20.19 18.99
C ALA A 70 -11.59 19.81 19.10
N LYS A 71 -12.26 20.42 20.07
CA LYS A 71 -13.72 20.56 20.10
C LYS A 71 -14.13 21.39 18.87
N PRO A 72 -15.06 20.97 18.00
CA PRO A 72 -15.39 21.70 16.78
C PRO A 72 -16.08 23.02 17.15
N THR A 73 -15.36 24.12 17.03
CA THR A 73 -15.96 25.45 16.98
C THR A 73 -16.31 25.73 15.52
N VAL A 74 -17.58 25.77 15.20
CA VAL A 74 -18.08 26.18 13.87
C VAL A 74 -17.76 27.67 13.69
N THR A 75 -16.65 27.97 13.07
CA THR A 75 -16.33 29.30 12.55
C THR A 75 -16.73 29.32 11.08
N THR A 76 -17.79 30.04 10.75
CA THR A 76 -18.18 30.34 9.38
C THR A 76 -17.03 31.08 8.70
N ARG A 77 -16.20 30.35 7.94
CA ARG A 77 -15.20 30.97 7.07
C ARG A 77 -15.87 31.32 5.74
N THR A 78 -15.85 32.59 5.42
CA THR A 78 -16.01 33.09 4.05
C THR A 78 -15.09 32.30 3.12
N PRO A 79 -15.57 31.79 1.96
CA PRO A 79 -14.70 31.04 1.05
C PRO A 79 -13.69 31.99 0.41
N THR A 80 -12.52 32.10 1.03
CA THR A 80 -11.32 32.56 0.32
C THR A 80 -10.98 31.45 -0.66
N ALA A 81 -10.92 31.79 -1.96
CA ALA A 81 -10.56 30.85 -3.01
C ALA A 81 -9.29 30.11 -2.60
N SER A 82 -9.45 28.84 -2.28
CA SER A 82 -8.33 27.92 -2.11
C SER A 82 -7.63 27.86 -3.45
N VAL A 83 -6.45 28.43 -3.53
CA VAL A 83 -5.52 28.07 -4.62
C VAL A 83 -5.19 26.61 -4.34
N GLU A 84 -5.86 25.72 -5.07
CA GLU A 84 -5.53 24.30 -5.12
C GLU A 84 -4.13 24.20 -5.69
N VAL A 85 -3.16 24.05 -4.81
CA VAL A 85 -1.80 23.69 -5.22
C VAL A 85 -1.93 22.29 -5.77
N GLU A 86 -1.99 22.16 -7.09
CA GLU A 86 -1.92 20.89 -7.79
C GLU A 86 -0.58 20.23 -7.45
N VAL A 87 -0.60 19.41 -6.39
CA VAL A 87 0.54 18.55 -6.10
C VAL A 87 0.60 17.54 -7.26
N PRO A 88 1.68 17.53 -8.05
CA PRO A 88 1.76 16.61 -9.19
C PRO A 88 1.56 15.18 -8.70
N THR A 89 0.51 14.55 -9.18
CA THR A 89 0.17 13.16 -8.81
C THR A 89 1.29 12.25 -9.33
N ARG A 90 2.04 11.66 -8.40
CA ARG A 90 3.07 10.70 -8.77
C ARG A 90 2.40 9.33 -8.95
N TYR A 91 2.34 8.88 -10.18
CA TYR A 91 1.85 7.56 -10.53
C TYR A 91 2.96 6.52 -10.37
N ASP A 92 2.60 5.31 -9.96
CA ASP A 92 3.46 4.13 -9.90
C ASP A 92 2.62 2.92 -10.33
N THR A 93 2.82 2.48 -11.56
CA THR A 93 2.18 1.29 -12.13
C THR A 93 3.24 0.23 -12.37
N ARG A 94 3.04 -0.99 -11.88
CA ARG A 94 3.99 -2.10 -12.04
C ARG A 94 3.29 -3.44 -12.20
N ILE A 95 3.92 -4.34 -12.95
CA ILE A 95 3.50 -5.74 -13.05
C ILE A 95 4.02 -6.48 -11.80
N VAL A 96 3.15 -7.26 -11.17
CA VAL A 96 3.45 -8.09 -9.99
C VAL A 96 3.60 -9.55 -10.39
N THR A 97 2.77 -10.00 -11.31
CA THR A 97 2.77 -11.37 -11.83
C THR A 97 2.53 -11.31 -13.34
N PRO A 98 3.29 -12.06 -14.15
CA PRO A 98 4.47 -12.85 -13.83
C PRO A 98 5.65 -11.98 -13.37
N ALA A 99 6.63 -12.58 -12.67
CA ALA A 99 7.88 -11.89 -12.36
C ALA A 99 8.69 -11.65 -13.65
N GLU A 100 9.61 -10.69 -13.60
CA GLU A 100 10.54 -10.43 -14.72
C GLU A 100 11.32 -11.71 -15.09
N ASN A 101 11.41 -11.99 -16.39
CA ASN A 101 12.03 -13.18 -16.96
C ASN A 101 11.38 -14.52 -16.53
N ALA A 102 10.11 -14.49 -16.11
CA ALA A 102 9.41 -15.71 -15.74
C ALA A 102 9.21 -16.62 -16.95
N THR A 103 9.36 -17.91 -16.70
CA THR A 103 9.04 -18.95 -17.68
C THR A 103 7.62 -19.47 -17.43
N ILE A 104 6.74 -19.32 -18.42
CA ILE A 104 5.41 -19.91 -18.41
C ILE A 104 5.55 -21.38 -18.82
N PRO A 105 5.13 -22.33 -17.96
CA PRO A 105 5.35 -23.76 -18.21
C PRO A 105 4.74 -24.25 -19.53
N MET A 106 5.24 -25.39 -19.99
CA MET A 106 4.75 -26.03 -21.21
C MET A 106 3.24 -26.29 -21.12
N GLY A 107 2.49 -25.75 -22.09
CA GLY A 107 1.04 -25.84 -22.08
C GLY A 107 0.40 -25.07 -23.25
N PRO A 108 -0.89 -24.73 -23.15
CA PRO A 108 -1.60 -23.99 -24.19
C PRO A 108 -1.20 -22.51 -24.29
N GLY A 109 -0.28 -22.02 -23.45
CA GLY A 109 0.11 -20.62 -23.39
C GLY A 109 -0.90 -19.74 -22.65
N ASN A 110 -1.51 -20.29 -21.61
CA ASN A 110 -2.46 -19.57 -20.76
C ASN A 110 -1.77 -19.16 -19.45
N PHE A 111 -1.92 -17.89 -19.07
CA PHE A 111 -1.40 -17.38 -17.80
C PHE A 111 -2.11 -16.09 -17.39
N ALA A 112 -2.08 -15.78 -16.10
CA ALA A 112 -2.63 -14.56 -15.57
C ALA A 112 -1.55 -13.48 -15.44
N VAL A 113 -1.93 -12.22 -15.68
CA VAL A 113 -1.11 -11.04 -15.42
C VAL A 113 -1.80 -10.24 -14.32
N GLN A 114 -1.04 -9.82 -13.31
CA GLN A 114 -1.50 -8.95 -12.26
C GLN A 114 -0.60 -7.73 -12.15
N ALA A 115 -1.21 -6.57 -11.98
CA ALA A 115 -0.51 -5.31 -11.77
C ALA A 115 -0.85 -4.72 -10.40
N ALA A 116 0.06 -3.88 -9.90
CA ALA A 116 -0.20 -2.98 -8.79
C ALA A 116 -0.03 -1.54 -9.28
N PHE A 117 -0.78 -0.63 -8.68
CA PHE A 117 -0.74 0.79 -9.06
C PHE A 117 -1.01 1.68 -7.85
N SER A 118 -0.42 2.85 -7.87
CA SER A 118 -0.62 3.92 -6.89
C SER A 118 -0.59 5.27 -7.62
N PRO A 119 -1.44 6.22 -7.26
CA PRO A 119 -2.59 6.13 -6.35
C PRO A 119 -3.71 5.27 -6.92
N ARG A 120 -4.78 5.07 -6.14
CA ARG A 120 -5.98 4.37 -6.60
C ARG A 120 -6.52 5.02 -7.88
N LEU A 121 -7.07 4.22 -8.82
CA LEU A 121 -7.68 4.74 -10.05
C LEU A 121 -8.83 5.71 -9.74
N ALA A 122 -8.79 6.87 -10.36
CA ALA A 122 -9.92 7.78 -10.38
C ALA A 122 -11.11 7.16 -11.15
N SER A 123 -12.29 7.78 -11.07
CA SER A 123 -13.50 7.23 -11.71
C SER A 123 -13.39 7.16 -13.24
N ASN A 124 -12.64 8.06 -13.82
CA ASN A 124 -12.42 8.23 -15.26
C ASN A 124 -11.11 7.59 -15.77
N GLU A 125 -10.41 6.84 -14.93
CA GLU A 125 -9.16 6.19 -15.32
C GLU A 125 -9.33 4.69 -15.51
N THR A 126 -8.55 4.13 -16.41
CA THR A 126 -8.53 2.71 -16.75
C THR A 126 -7.10 2.19 -16.90
N LEU A 127 -6.96 0.87 -16.89
CA LEU A 127 -5.72 0.17 -17.15
C LEU A 127 -5.85 -0.65 -18.43
N GLN A 128 -4.79 -0.65 -19.24
CA GLN A 128 -4.68 -1.45 -20.44
C GLN A 128 -3.42 -2.31 -20.37
N LEU A 129 -3.56 -3.62 -20.56
CA LEU A 129 -2.42 -4.51 -20.76
C LEU A 129 -1.98 -4.46 -22.23
N LEU A 130 -0.68 -4.37 -22.45
CA LEU A 130 -0.04 -4.53 -23.76
C LEU A 130 0.79 -5.80 -23.75
N LEU A 131 0.66 -6.60 -24.80
CA LEU A 131 1.49 -7.76 -25.11
C LEU A 131 2.26 -7.44 -26.39
N ASP A 132 3.57 -7.37 -26.33
CA ASP A 132 4.46 -7.01 -27.45
C ASP A 132 4.09 -5.66 -28.10
N GLY A 133 3.51 -4.75 -27.32
CA GLY A 133 3.04 -3.43 -27.76
C GLY A 133 1.59 -3.39 -28.21
N GLU A 134 0.94 -4.54 -28.40
CA GLU A 134 -0.46 -4.61 -28.83
C GLU A 134 -1.41 -4.72 -27.62
N PRO A 135 -2.55 -4.00 -27.64
CA PRO A 135 -3.50 -4.01 -26.54
C PRO A 135 -4.20 -5.37 -26.41
N VAL A 136 -4.26 -5.90 -25.17
CA VAL A 136 -4.98 -7.13 -24.83
C VAL A 136 -6.36 -6.80 -24.30
N GLY A 137 -7.38 -7.00 -25.12
CA GLY A 137 -8.76 -6.67 -24.76
C GLY A 137 -9.03 -5.17 -24.66
N ALA A 138 -10.15 -4.81 -24.05
CA ALA A 138 -10.51 -3.41 -23.79
C ALA A 138 -9.86 -2.89 -22.50
N PRO A 139 -9.66 -1.56 -22.36
CA PRO A 139 -9.28 -0.95 -21.11
C PRO A 139 -10.26 -1.30 -19.99
N GLN A 140 -9.74 -1.58 -18.80
CA GLN A 140 -10.54 -2.04 -17.65
C GLN A 140 -10.10 -1.37 -16.35
N ARG A 141 -10.92 -1.50 -15.31
CA ARG A 141 -10.59 -0.93 -13.98
C ARG A 141 -9.99 -1.96 -13.02
N THR A 142 -9.94 -3.21 -13.43
CA THR A 142 -9.31 -4.29 -12.67
C THR A 142 -7.84 -4.45 -13.08
N ALA A 143 -6.98 -4.81 -12.14
CA ALA A 143 -5.55 -5.00 -12.38
C ALA A 143 -5.17 -6.46 -12.66
N SER A 144 -6.09 -7.22 -13.23
CA SER A 144 -5.89 -8.65 -13.53
C SER A 144 -6.38 -8.97 -14.93
N TRP A 145 -5.54 -9.66 -15.71
CA TRP A 145 -5.85 -10.12 -17.06
C TRP A 145 -5.56 -11.60 -17.17
N GLN A 146 -6.41 -12.32 -17.91
CA GLN A 146 -6.20 -13.71 -18.24
C GLN A 146 -5.84 -13.81 -19.72
N LEU A 147 -4.57 -14.09 -20.01
CA LEU A 147 -4.10 -14.35 -21.36
C LEU A 147 -4.32 -15.82 -21.70
N THR A 148 -4.74 -16.04 -22.95
CA THR A 148 -4.99 -17.39 -23.45
C THR A 148 -4.33 -17.54 -24.82
N ASN A 149 -3.82 -18.74 -25.07
CA ASN A 149 -3.27 -19.14 -26.36
C ASN A 149 -2.09 -18.23 -26.85
N VAL A 150 -1.31 -17.69 -25.91
CA VAL A 150 -0.10 -16.93 -26.25
C VAL A 150 0.88 -17.86 -26.94
N TYR A 151 1.50 -17.41 -28.02
CA TYR A 151 2.47 -18.21 -28.78
C TYR A 151 3.70 -18.53 -27.94
N ARG A 152 4.45 -19.55 -28.36
CA ARG A 152 5.75 -19.85 -27.72
C ARG A 152 6.77 -18.77 -28.08
N GLY A 153 7.62 -18.43 -27.16
CA GLY A 153 8.70 -17.48 -27.34
C GLY A 153 8.81 -16.47 -26.23
N GLU A 154 9.62 -15.48 -26.46
CA GLU A 154 9.76 -14.29 -25.62
C GLU A 154 8.62 -13.32 -25.92
N HIS A 155 8.02 -12.80 -24.87
CA HIS A 155 6.98 -11.79 -24.95
C HIS A 155 7.22 -10.67 -23.94
N ARG A 156 6.83 -9.44 -24.29
CA ARG A 156 6.93 -8.27 -23.43
C ARG A 156 5.55 -7.83 -22.98
N LEU A 157 5.39 -7.77 -21.66
CA LEU A 157 4.20 -7.28 -21.00
C LEU A 157 4.42 -5.85 -20.52
N ARG A 158 3.42 -4.98 -20.70
CA ARG A 158 3.40 -3.64 -20.16
C ARG A 158 1.99 -3.26 -19.77
N VAL A 159 1.81 -2.61 -18.63
CA VAL A 159 0.53 -2.07 -18.23
C VAL A 159 0.59 -0.56 -18.34
N VAL A 160 -0.39 0.04 -19.01
CA VAL A 160 -0.54 1.48 -19.14
C VAL A 160 -1.79 1.95 -18.39
N ARG A 161 -1.69 3.11 -17.75
CA ARG A 161 -2.79 3.81 -17.12
C ARG A 161 -3.27 4.88 -18.06
N LEU A 162 -4.56 4.89 -18.35
CA LEU A 162 -5.20 5.79 -19.31
C LEU A 162 -6.22 6.67 -18.63
N ASP A 163 -6.35 7.90 -19.10
CA ASP A 163 -7.45 8.79 -18.74
C ASP A 163 -8.73 8.49 -19.56
N GLU A 164 -9.76 9.31 -19.36
CA GLU A 164 -11.03 9.19 -20.06
C GLU A 164 -10.90 9.39 -21.59
N SER A 165 -9.94 10.18 -22.03
CA SER A 165 -9.66 10.41 -23.45
C SER A 165 -8.87 9.27 -24.10
N GLY A 166 -8.34 8.34 -23.30
CA GLY A 166 -7.42 7.29 -23.73
C GLY A 166 -5.97 7.75 -23.76
N ALA A 167 -5.66 8.96 -23.26
CA ALA A 167 -4.28 9.40 -23.15
C ALA A 167 -3.56 8.68 -22.00
N GLN A 168 -2.29 8.36 -22.21
CA GLN A 168 -1.48 7.66 -21.22
C GLN A 168 -1.06 8.62 -20.11
N LEU A 169 -1.46 8.29 -18.87
CA LEU A 169 -1.04 8.98 -17.65
C LEU A 169 0.24 8.38 -17.07
N ASP A 170 0.36 7.06 -17.12
CA ASP A 170 1.49 6.32 -16.57
C ASP A 170 1.65 4.96 -17.26
N ALA A 171 2.82 4.34 -17.11
CA ALA A 171 3.06 2.99 -17.61
C ALA A 171 4.07 2.25 -16.73
N SER A 172 3.86 0.94 -16.59
CA SER A 172 4.84 0.07 -15.96
C SER A 172 6.14 -0.01 -16.76
N ALA A 173 7.21 -0.43 -16.10
CA ALA A 173 8.33 -1.03 -16.81
C ALA A 173 7.84 -2.22 -17.66
N ALA A 174 8.52 -2.48 -18.77
CA ALA A 174 8.25 -3.70 -19.54
C ALA A 174 8.73 -4.92 -18.73
N SER A 175 7.93 -5.97 -18.70
CA SER A 175 8.27 -7.24 -18.07
C SER A 175 8.35 -8.32 -19.14
N THR A 176 9.47 -9.02 -19.20
CA THR A 176 9.72 -10.09 -20.16
C THR A 176 9.25 -11.43 -19.61
N VAL A 177 8.59 -12.23 -20.44
CA VAL A 177 8.18 -13.60 -20.10
C VAL A 177 8.52 -14.56 -21.24
N PHE A 178 8.80 -15.80 -20.90
CA PHE A 178 9.12 -16.86 -21.87
C PHE A 178 8.03 -17.93 -21.85
N VAL A 179 7.25 -18.02 -22.93
CA VAL A 179 6.16 -18.98 -23.04
C VAL A 179 6.65 -20.27 -23.69
N MET A 180 6.51 -21.38 -22.96
CA MET A 180 6.84 -22.71 -23.45
C MET A 180 5.59 -23.40 -23.98
N ARG A 181 5.62 -23.79 -25.28
CA ARG A 181 4.52 -24.56 -25.91
C ARG A 181 5.10 -25.76 -26.68
N PRO A 182 4.38 -26.86 -26.75
CA PRO A 182 4.79 -27.99 -27.58
C PRO A 182 4.84 -27.57 -29.06
N ILE A 183 5.82 -28.10 -29.77
CA ILE A 183 5.87 -28.00 -31.24
C ILE A 183 4.95 -29.09 -31.78
N VAL A 184 3.88 -28.69 -32.47
CA VAL A 184 3.06 -29.64 -33.23
C VAL A 184 3.72 -29.76 -34.60
N ASN A 185 4.51 -30.82 -34.81
CA ASN A 185 4.95 -31.19 -36.15
C ASN A 185 3.72 -31.72 -36.90
N ARG A 186 3.32 -31.03 -37.96
CA ARG A 186 2.34 -31.51 -38.92
C ARG A 186 3.06 -32.36 -39.99
#